data_5e0f3958ba05c016ef0062e79f511da2
#
_entry.id   5e0f3958ba05c016ef0062e79f511da2
#
_cell.length_a   1.000
_cell.length_b   1.000
_cell.length_c   1.000
_cell.angle_alpha   90.00
_cell.angle_beta   90.00
_cell.angle_gamma   90.00
#
_symmetry.space_group_name_H-M   'P 1'
#
loop_
_entity.id
_entity.type
_entity.pdbx_description
1 polymer ?
#
loop_
_entity_poly.entity_id
_entity_poly.type
_entity_poly.pdbx_seq_one_letter_code
_entity_poly.pdbx_strand_id
1 'polypeptide(L)'
;MPFTLRQQAQAILRAAGWDLPPCPILWSPRLTRCAGLFVVEQDRRKVWQPEIRLSTPLLRRRDWPWPQQVCGMNCRTPEEVIRRILEHELIHYKLWKEGVDFGHTERFRQLAWTAFQHQSVTHGIGAED
;
A
#
# COMPACT_ATOMS: atom_id res chain seq x y z
N MET A 1 21.56 -0.27 5.32
CA MET A 1 20.50 -0.05 6.33
C MET A 1 19.14 -0.18 5.67
N PRO A 2 18.26 -1.00 6.20
CA PRO A 2 16.89 -1.04 5.67
C PRO A 2 16.18 0.27 5.98
N PHE A 3 15.43 0.76 5.03
CA PHE A 3 14.57 1.92 5.24
C PHE A 3 13.42 1.57 6.17
N THR A 4 13.00 2.52 7.00
CA THR A 4 11.74 2.40 7.73
C THR A 4 10.58 2.42 6.72
N LEU A 5 9.40 1.97 7.14
CA LEU A 5 8.21 2.05 6.28
C LEU A 5 7.94 3.49 5.84
N ARG A 6 8.11 4.44 6.76
CA ARG A 6 7.93 5.86 6.44
C ARG A 6 8.90 6.32 5.36
N GLN A 7 10.17 5.96 5.47
CA GLN A 7 11.19 6.33 4.49
C GLN A 7 10.90 5.69 3.14
N GLN A 8 10.47 4.42 3.12
CA GLN A 8 10.08 3.74 1.89
C GLN A 8 8.91 4.45 1.22
N ALA A 9 7.87 4.81 1.99
CA ALA A 9 6.72 5.50 1.46
C ALA A 9 7.10 6.88 0.90
N GLN A 10 7.94 7.63 1.59
CA GLN A 10 8.42 8.91 1.11
C GLN A 10 9.20 8.79 -0.19
N ALA A 11 10.02 7.75 -0.32
CA ALA A 11 10.76 7.49 -1.55
C ALA A 11 9.82 7.14 -2.71
N ILE A 12 8.80 6.36 -2.44
CA ILE A 12 7.78 5.99 -3.44
C ILE A 12 7.03 7.24 -3.93
N LEU A 13 6.57 8.08 -2.99
CA LEU A 13 5.85 9.31 -3.33
C LEU A 13 6.71 10.26 -4.16
N ARG A 14 7.98 10.39 -3.79
CA ARG A 14 8.92 11.24 -4.51
C ARG A 14 9.18 10.73 -5.92
N ALA A 15 9.39 9.43 -6.06
CA ALA A 15 9.63 8.82 -7.37
C ALA A 15 8.41 8.93 -8.28
N ALA A 16 7.21 8.89 -7.72
CA ALA A 16 5.97 9.05 -8.48
C ALA A 16 5.66 10.52 -8.81
N GLY A 17 6.38 11.45 -8.19
CA GLY A 17 6.10 12.88 -8.38
C GLY A 17 4.85 13.34 -7.64
N TRP A 18 4.45 12.63 -6.61
CA TRP A 18 3.24 12.95 -5.83
C TRP A 18 3.63 13.76 -4.60
N ASP A 19 3.27 15.04 -4.61
CA ASP A 19 3.54 15.95 -3.49
C ASP A 19 2.44 15.81 -2.43
N LEU A 20 2.59 14.80 -1.58
CA LEU A 20 1.63 14.49 -0.53
C LEU A 20 2.30 14.54 0.84
N PRO A 21 1.56 15.01 1.87
CA PRO A 21 2.09 14.96 3.23
C PRO A 21 2.25 13.50 3.68
N PRO A 22 3.12 13.23 4.66
CA PRO A 22 3.31 11.87 5.16
C PRO A 22 2.00 11.28 5.69
N CYS A 23 1.77 10.01 5.37
CA CYS A 23 0.65 9.24 5.91
C CYS A 23 1.21 8.25 6.93
N PRO A 24 0.62 8.13 8.13
CA PRO A 24 1.07 7.12 9.09
C PRO A 24 0.96 5.72 8.51
N ILE A 25 2.03 4.92 8.71
CA ILE A 25 2.09 3.54 8.23
C ILE A 25 2.52 2.68 9.38
N LEU A 26 1.68 1.69 9.72
CA LEU A 26 1.89 0.86 10.90
C LEU A 26 1.89 -0.62 10.53
N TRP A 27 2.75 -1.39 11.20
CA TRP A 27 2.62 -2.85 11.21
C TRP A 27 1.45 -3.21 12.12
N SER A 28 0.58 -4.10 11.63
CA SER A 28 -0.60 -4.53 12.37
C SER A 28 -0.57 -6.04 12.59
N PRO A 29 -0.31 -6.51 13.81
CA PRO A 29 -0.36 -7.94 14.10
C PRO A 29 -1.79 -8.50 14.09
N ARG A 30 -2.80 -7.64 14.16
CA ARG A 30 -4.21 -8.04 14.15
C ARG A 30 -4.82 -8.08 12.75
N LEU A 31 -4.17 -7.49 11.77
CA LEU A 31 -4.63 -7.51 10.38
C LEU A 31 -4.21 -8.87 9.77
N THR A 32 -5.18 -9.77 9.62
CA THR A 32 -4.90 -11.15 9.21
C THR A 32 -5.53 -11.52 7.88
N ARG A 33 -6.45 -10.71 7.35
CA ARG A 33 -7.21 -11.05 6.14
C ARG A 33 -6.60 -10.50 4.86
N CYS A 34 -6.03 -9.29 4.92
CA CYS A 34 -5.44 -8.65 3.75
C CYS A 34 -4.02 -8.19 4.06
N ALA A 35 -3.20 -8.06 3.03
CA ALA A 35 -1.79 -7.71 3.19
C ALA A 35 -1.61 -6.25 3.62
N GLY A 36 -2.44 -5.36 3.10
CA GLY A 36 -2.43 -3.95 3.44
C GLY A 36 -3.83 -3.38 3.47
N LEU A 37 -3.99 -2.27 4.16
CA LEU A 37 -5.29 -1.62 4.32
C LEU A 37 -5.09 -0.11 4.46
N PHE A 38 -5.80 0.65 3.65
CA PHE A 38 -5.90 2.10 3.80
C PHE A 38 -7.20 2.42 4.53
N VAL A 39 -7.11 3.11 5.66
CA VAL A 39 -8.27 3.49 6.46
C VAL A 39 -8.29 4.98 6.70
N VAL A 40 -9.49 5.53 6.83
CA VAL A 40 -9.69 6.93 7.19
C VAL A 40 -10.64 6.93 8.39
N GLU A 41 -10.17 7.46 9.51
CA GLU A 41 -10.93 7.49 10.75
C GLU A 41 -10.94 8.90 11.30
N GLN A 42 -12.02 9.27 11.99
CA GLN A 42 -12.10 10.56 12.66
C GLN A 42 -11.35 10.52 13.98
N ASP A 43 -10.57 11.57 14.24
CA ASP A 43 -9.93 11.77 15.54
C ASP A 43 -10.93 12.41 16.52
N ARG A 44 -10.45 12.75 17.73
CA ARG A 44 -11.29 13.35 18.77
C ARG A 44 -11.87 14.70 18.36
N ARG A 45 -11.24 15.40 17.43
CA ARG A 45 -11.72 16.68 16.92
C ARG A 45 -12.63 16.51 15.71
N LYS A 46 -13.01 15.26 15.40
CA LYS A 46 -13.83 14.89 14.24
C LYS A 46 -13.16 15.25 12.91
N VAL A 47 -11.83 15.28 12.89
CA VAL A 47 -11.05 15.47 11.68
C VAL A 47 -10.68 14.09 11.11
N TRP A 48 -10.90 13.88 9.83
CA TRP A 48 -10.58 12.63 9.15
C TRP A 48 -9.07 12.47 9.02
N GLN A 49 -8.54 11.35 9.50
CA GLN A 49 -7.12 11.03 9.48
C GLN A 49 -6.87 9.76 8.68
N PRO A 50 -5.96 9.79 7.72
CA PRO A 50 -5.59 8.61 6.95
C PRO A 50 -4.55 7.78 7.68
N GLU A 51 -4.58 6.46 7.43
CA GLU A 51 -3.59 5.55 7.97
C GLU A 51 -3.45 4.35 7.05
N ILE A 52 -2.23 3.87 6.86
CA ILE A 52 -1.96 2.63 6.16
C ILE A 52 -1.51 1.58 7.17
N ARG A 53 -2.14 0.40 7.12
CA ARG A 53 -1.80 -0.73 7.98
C ARG A 53 -1.26 -1.86 7.11
N LEU A 54 -0.16 -2.46 7.53
CA LEU A 54 0.44 -3.60 6.86
C LEU A 54 0.35 -4.82 7.77
N SER A 55 -0.07 -5.94 7.19
CA SER A 55 -0.24 -7.17 7.96
C SER A 55 1.10 -7.76 8.36
N THR A 56 1.36 -7.83 9.66
CA THR A 56 2.53 -8.56 10.16
C THR A 56 2.47 -10.05 9.82
N PRO A 57 1.34 -10.77 10.11
CA PRO A 57 1.32 -12.21 9.84
C PRO A 57 1.42 -12.56 8.36
N LEU A 58 0.90 -11.74 7.47
CA LEU A 58 0.93 -12.05 6.04
C LEU A 58 2.23 -11.60 5.36
N LEU A 59 2.85 -10.52 5.81
CA LEU A 59 4.01 -9.93 5.12
C LEU A 59 5.33 -10.27 5.77
N ARG A 60 5.36 -10.68 7.02
CA ARG A 60 6.60 -11.04 7.73
C ARG A 60 6.74 -12.55 7.90
N ARG A 61 6.26 -13.30 6.94
CA ARG A 61 6.41 -14.75 6.89
C ARG A 61 7.81 -15.12 6.44
N ARG A 62 8.30 -16.28 6.87
CA ARG A 62 9.60 -16.81 6.47
C ARG A 62 9.51 -17.94 5.45
N ASP A 63 8.31 -18.48 5.26
CA ASP A 63 8.07 -19.72 4.50
C ASP A 63 7.48 -19.49 3.12
N TRP A 64 7.70 -18.29 2.55
CA TRP A 64 7.13 -17.98 1.24
C TRP A 64 7.89 -18.69 0.13
N PRO A 65 7.18 -19.38 -0.77
CA PRO A 65 7.80 -19.84 -2.00
C PRO A 65 8.05 -18.65 -2.94
N TRP A 66 9.20 -18.62 -3.54
CA TRP A 66 9.58 -17.54 -4.47
C TRP A 66 9.61 -18.04 -5.90
N PRO A 67 9.22 -17.24 -6.91
CA PRO A 67 8.73 -15.85 -6.79
C PRO A 67 7.28 -15.77 -6.36
N GLN A 68 6.86 -14.59 -5.88
CA GLN A 68 5.48 -14.28 -5.56
C GLN A 68 4.92 -13.25 -6.54
N GLN A 69 3.64 -13.40 -6.90
CA GLN A 69 2.93 -12.40 -7.72
C GLN A 69 2.23 -11.43 -6.78
N VAL A 70 2.61 -10.14 -6.85
CA VAL A 70 1.99 -9.09 -6.05
C VAL A 70 1.65 -7.93 -6.99
N CYS A 71 0.38 -7.52 -6.99
CA CYS A 71 -0.14 -6.52 -7.93
C CYS A 71 0.15 -6.91 -9.38
N GLY A 72 0.15 -8.20 -9.67
CA GLY A 72 0.46 -8.75 -10.98
C GLY A 72 1.93 -8.71 -11.37
N MET A 73 2.82 -8.39 -10.44
CA MET A 73 4.26 -8.28 -10.69
C MET A 73 5.02 -9.35 -9.93
N ASN A 74 6.09 -9.88 -10.55
CA ASN A 74 6.96 -10.84 -9.90
C ASN A 74 7.78 -10.17 -8.81
N CYS A 75 7.69 -10.71 -7.59
CA CYS A 75 8.51 -10.30 -6.46
C CYS A 75 9.38 -11.48 -6.03
N ARG A 76 10.65 -11.24 -5.78
CA ARG A 76 11.61 -12.27 -5.41
C ARG A 76 12.14 -12.13 -4.00
N THR A 77 11.81 -11.03 -3.33
CA THR A 77 12.24 -10.76 -1.96
C THR A 77 11.07 -10.21 -1.14
N PRO A 78 11.10 -10.38 0.19
CA PRO A 78 10.08 -9.75 1.05
C PRO A 78 10.01 -8.24 0.89
N GLU A 79 11.15 -7.58 0.66
CA GLU A 79 11.22 -6.14 0.47
C GLU A 79 10.44 -5.71 -0.77
N GLU A 80 10.54 -6.47 -1.86
CA GLU A 80 9.78 -6.19 -3.09
C GLU A 80 8.28 -6.32 -2.84
N VAL A 81 7.87 -7.36 -2.09
CA VAL A 81 6.46 -7.56 -1.75
C VAL A 81 5.93 -6.37 -0.96
N ILE A 82 6.63 -5.97 0.10
CA ILE A 82 6.24 -4.83 0.93
C ILE A 82 6.13 -3.56 0.09
N ARG A 83 7.09 -3.34 -0.81
CA ARG A 83 7.08 -2.18 -1.69
C ARG A 83 5.82 -2.15 -2.57
N ARG A 84 5.45 -3.29 -3.18
CA ARG A 84 4.27 -3.33 -4.04
C ARG A 84 2.99 -3.07 -3.25
N ILE A 85 2.89 -3.62 -2.04
CA ILE A 85 1.74 -3.36 -1.16
C ILE A 85 1.70 -1.88 -0.77
N LEU A 86 2.82 -1.28 -0.39
CA LEU A 86 2.88 0.14 -0.08
C LEU A 86 2.45 1.01 -1.26
N GLU A 87 2.93 0.70 -2.46
CA GLU A 87 2.53 1.42 -3.67
C GLU A 87 1.02 1.38 -3.85
N HIS A 88 0.42 0.20 -3.67
CA HIS A 88 -1.03 0.01 -3.79
C HIS A 88 -1.78 0.88 -2.77
N GLU A 89 -1.40 0.83 -1.49
CA GLU A 89 -2.08 1.61 -0.45
C GLU A 89 -1.87 3.11 -0.64
N LEU A 90 -0.72 3.53 -1.13
CA LEU A 90 -0.47 4.94 -1.41
C LEU A 90 -1.32 5.49 -2.55
N ILE A 91 -1.76 4.65 -3.49
CA ILE A 91 -2.72 5.06 -4.51
C ILE A 91 -4.06 5.40 -3.87
N HIS A 92 -4.54 4.55 -2.93
CA HIS A 92 -5.76 4.85 -2.17
C HIS A 92 -5.62 6.19 -1.46
N TYR A 93 -4.48 6.44 -0.81
CA TYR A 93 -4.21 7.68 -0.10
C TYR A 93 -4.24 8.88 -1.05
N LYS A 94 -3.58 8.78 -2.20
CA LYS A 94 -3.56 9.88 -3.18
C LYS A 94 -4.98 10.24 -3.65
N LEU A 95 -5.79 9.24 -3.98
CA LEU A 95 -7.15 9.47 -4.45
C LEU A 95 -8.01 10.09 -3.35
N TRP A 96 -7.84 9.63 -2.11
CA TRP A 96 -8.54 10.22 -0.96
C TRP A 96 -8.18 11.69 -0.80
N LYS A 97 -6.90 12.04 -0.91
CA LYS A 97 -6.44 13.43 -0.82
C LYS A 97 -7.00 14.29 -1.95
N GLU A 98 -7.24 13.72 -3.11
CA GLU A 98 -7.86 14.42 -4.23
C GLU A 98 -9.36 14.63 -4.04
N GLY A 99 -9.95 13.98 -3.04
CA GLY A 99 -11.38 14.10 -2.77
C GLY A 99 -12.26 13.31 -3.72
N VAL A 100 -11.70 12.29 -4.38
CA VAL A 100 -12.45 11.44 -5.32
C VAL A 100 -12.62 10.05 -4.71
N ASP A 101 -13.38 9.18 -5.40
CA ASP A 101 -13.53 7.78 -5.01
C ASP A 101 -12.15 7.12 -4.95
N PHE A 102 -11.77 6.64 -3.77
CA PHE A 102 -10.45 6.07 -3.55
C PHE A 102 -10.43 4.53 -3.51
N GLY A 103 -11.50 3.90 -3.99
CA GLY A 103 -11.52 2.45 -4.21
C GLY A 103 -10.80 2.04 -5.49
N HIS A 104 -11.01 0.78 -5.91
CA HIS A 104 -10.37 0.21 -7.11
C HIS A 104 -11.10 0.65 -8.38
N THR A 105 -11.14 1.94 -8.61
CA THR A 105 -11.78 2.57 -9.77
C THR A 105 -10.87 2.50 -11.00
N GLU A 106 -11.38 2.92 -12.15
CA GLU A 106 -10.55 3.07 -13.36
C GLU A 106 -9.42 4.06 -13.11
N ARG A 107 -9.68 5.14 -12.37
CA ARG A 107 -8.64 6.10 -12.00
C ARG A 107 -7.52 5.44 -11.18
N PHE A 108 -7.91 4.57 -10.22
CA PHE A 108 -6.93 3.79 -9.45
C PHE A 108 -6.07 2.93 -10.38
N ARG A 109 -6.70 2.21 -11.30
CA ARG A 109 -5.99 1.34 -12.24
C ARG A 109 -5.02 2.11 -13.13
N GLN A 110 -5.42 3.29 -13.61
CA GLN A 110 -4.55 4.14 -14.40
C GLN A 110 -3.32 4.58 -13.62
N LEU A 111 -3.50 5.02 -12.37
CA LEU A 111 -2.39 5.42 -11.52
C LEU A 111 -1.46 4.25 -11.21
N ALA A 112 -2.03 3.08 -10.92
CA ALA A 112 -1.24 1.88 -10.64
C ALA A 112 -0.35 1.53 -11.82
N TRP A 113 -0.88 1.60 -13.04
CA TRP A 113 -0.12 1.34 -14.24
C TRP A 113 0.91 2.43 -14.54
N THR A 114 0.49 3.71 -14.55
CA THR A 114 1.37 4.80 -14.98
C THR A 114 2.47 5.11 -13.97
N ALA A 115 2.19 5.02 -12.68
CA ALA A 115 3.18 5.33 -11.66
C ALA A 115 4.07 4.15 -11.30
N PHE A 116 3.54 2.92 -11.28
CA PHE A 116 4.24 1.77 -10.72
C PHE A 116 4.25 0.55 -11.63
N GLN A 117 3.63 0.61 -12.79
CA GLN A 117 3.49 -0.49 -13.76
C GLN A 117 2.83 -1.73 -13.15
N HIS A 118 1.92 -1.54 -12.20
CA HIS A 118 1.14 -2.64 -11.64
C HIS A 118 0.26 -3.26 -12.73
N GLN A 119 0.30 -4.58 -12.84
CA GLN A 119 -0.47 -5.33 -13.84
C GLN A 119 -1.85 -5.71 -13.33
N SER A 120 -2.10 -5.57 -12.03
CA SER A 120 -3.36 -5.91 -11.39
C SER A 120 -3.67 -4.90 -10.30
N VAL A 121 -4.97 -4.63 -10.08
CA VAL A 121 -5.42 -3.81 -8.96
C VAL A 121 -5.62 -4.62 -7.68
N THR A 122 -5.28 -5.90 -7.70
CA THR A 122 -5.38 -6.77 -6.54
C THR A 122 -4.00 -7.14 -6.04
N HIS A 123 -3.87 -7.33 -4.69
CA HIS A 123 -2.59 -7.70 -4.10
C HIS A 123 -2.14 -9.11 -4.51
N GLY A 124 -3.09 -10.05 -4.55
CA GLY A 124 -2.77 -11.46 -4.70
C GLY A 124 -2.35 -12.12 -3.41
N ILE A 125 -2.45 -11.44 -2.27
CA ILE A 125 -2.09 -11.95 -0.94
C ILE A 125 -3.25 -11.68 0.00
N GLY A 126 -3.85 -12.75 0.54
CA GLY A 126 -5.00 -12.61 1.42
C GLY A 126 -6.22 -12.07 0.68
N ALA A 127 -7.17 -11.52 1.44
CA ALA A 127 -8.35 -10.87 0.87
C ALA A 127 -7.96 -9.53 0.24
N GLU A 128 -8.76 -9.08 -0.72
CA GLU A 128 -8.49 -7.83 -1.40
C GLU A 128 -8.96 -6.62 -0.58
N ASP A 129 -8.25 -5.54 -0.76
CA ASP A 129 -8.52 -4.27 -0.09
C ASP A 129 -8.80 -3.20 -1.15
#